data_39a3be107683b67d8277a91f900b38b8
#
_entry.id   39a3be107683b67d8277a91f900b38b8
#
_cell.length_a   1.000
_cell.length_b   1.000
_cell.length_c   1.000
_cell.angle_alpha   90.00
_cell.angle_beta   90.00
_cell.angle_gamma   90.00
#
_symmetry.space_group_name_H-M   'P 1'
#
loop_
_entity.id
_entity.type
_entity.pdbx_description
1 polymer ?
#
loop_
_entity_poly.entity_id
_entity_poly.type
_entity_poly.pdbx_seq_one_letter_code
_entity_poly.pdbx_strand_id
1 'polypeptide(L)'
;MTKLRTLLLTGGLLALSPLASAETVNLTNSADGANREAGITAVKKKLQDACADRKGTPDTASFEVVFEKTSESPNVPKPYYVDGRMKCDLPG
;
A
#
# COMPACT_ATOMS: atom_id res chain seq x y z
N MET A 1 -35.53 -33.95 -9.03
CA MET A 1 -35.13 -33.60 -9.00
C MET A 1 -34.46 -32.98 -8.96
N THR A 2 -34.49 -32.98 -9.05
CA THR A 2 -33.93 -32.51 -8.99
C THR A 2 -33.28 -31.71 -8.61
N LYS A 3 -33.44 -31.63 -8.61
CA LYS A 3 -32.91 -31.01 -8.21
C LYS A 3 -32.20 -30.37 -7.78
N LEU A 4 -32.34 -30.33 -7.71
CA LEU A 4 -31.69 -29.81 -7.25
C LEU A 4 -30.87 -29.14 -7.03
N ARG A 5 -31.17 -29.31 -7.15
CA ARG A 5 -30.57 -28.80 -6.88
C ARG A 5 -29.77 -28.01 -6.60
N THR A 6 -30.01 -28.08 -6.65
CA THR A 6 -29.31 -27.49 -6.32
C THR A 6 -28.55 -26.70 -5.97
N LEU A 7 -28.99 -26.85 -6.00
CA LEU A 7 -28.30 -26.30 -5.61
C LEU A 7 -27.56 -25.61 -5.34
N LEU A 8 -27.97 -25.77 -5.39
CA LEU A 8 -27.28 -25.32 -5.03
C LEU A 8 -26.63 -24.67 -4.81
N LEU A 9 -27.05 -24.79 -4.82
CA LEU A 9 -26.35 -24.37 -4.49
C LEU A 9 -25.69 -23.73 -4.33
N THR A 10 -26.13 -23.90 -4.34
CA THR A 10 -25.42 -23.47 -4.07
C THR A 10 -24.71 -22.73 -3.87
N GLY A 11 -25.18 -22.81 -3.86
CA GLY A 11 -24.42 -22.43 -3.60
C GLY A 11 -23.77 -21.67 -3.31
N GLY A 12 -23.85 -21.72 -3.22
CA GLY A 12 -23.10 -21.34 -2.90
C GLY A 12 -22.45 -20.72 -2.52
N LEU A 13 -22.48 -20.79 -2.39
CA LEU A 13 -21.70 -20.40 -1.94
C LEU A 13 -20.88 -19.97 -1.79
N LEU A 14 -21.03 -20.06 -1.70
CA LEU A 14 -20.13 -19.75 -1.52
C LEU A 14 -19.33 -19.15 -1.31
N ALA A 15 -19.44 -19.25 -1.35
CA ALA A 15 -18.56 -18.78 -1.18
C ALA A 15 -18.04 -18.10 -0.79
N LEU A 16 -18.15 -18.13 -0.56
CA LEU A 16 -17.46 -17.55 -0.23
C LEU A 16 -16.69 -17.01 0.03
N SER A 17 -16.69 -17.16 0.01
CA SER A 17 -15.88 -16.66 0.17
C SER A 17 -15.01 -16.15 0.27
N PRO A 18 -14.85 -16.55 0.19
CA PRO A 18 -13.83 -15.91 0.41
C PRO A 18 -13.41 -14.83 0.23
N LEU A 19 -13.74 -14.88 -0.02
CA LEU A 19 -13.55 -13.88 -0.30
C LEU A 19 -13.13 -12.82 0.29
N ALA A 20 -13.49 -12.75 0.22
CA ALA A 20 -13.56 -11.55 0.91
C ALA A 20 -12.45 -11.16 1.78
N SER A 21 -11.57 -11.89 1.98
CA SER A 21 -10.50 -11.59 2.88
C SER A 21 -9.40 -10.77 2.23
N ALA A 22 -9.38 -10.65 0.91
CA ALA A 22 -8.43 -9.76 0.25
C ALA A 22 -8.89 -8.31 0.42
N GLU A 23 -8.00 -7.45 0.85
CA GLU A 23 -8.33 -6.06 1.11
C GLU A 23 -7.18 -5.15 0.71
N THR A 24 -7.50 -3.96 0.24
CA THR A 24 -6.52 -2.96 -0.12
C THR A 24 -6.54 -1.88 0.94
N VAL A 25 -5.37 -1.58 1.50
CA VAL A 25 -5.24 -0.51 2.48
C VAL A 25 -4.27 0.54 1.97
N ASN A 26 -4.43 1.76 2.45
CA ASN A 26 -3.49 2.83 2.15
C ASN A 26 -2.47 2.91 3.28
N LEU A 27 -1.19 2.83 2.91
CA LEU A 27 -0.12 3.02 3.86
C LEU A 27 0.48 4.39 3.65
N THR A 28 0.88 5.03 4.75
CA THR A 28 1.56 6.32 4.70
C THR A 28 2.86 6.22 5.46
N ASN A 29 3.85 6.98 5.02
CA ASN A 29 5.12 7.06 5.72
C ASN A 29 5.83 8.33 5.30
N SER A 30 6.92 8.64 5.98
CA SER A 30 7.69 9.85 5.74
C SER A 30 9.15 9.52 5.58
N ALA A 31 9.88 10.37 4.88
CA ALA A 31 11.31 10.22 4.74
C ALA A 31 11.96 11.57 4.46
N ASP A 32 13.26 11.64 4.74
CA ASP A 32 14.09 12.79 4.41
C ASP A 32 15.07 12.38 3.32
N GLY A 33 15.57 13.35 2.58
CA GLY A 33 16.58 13.09 1.59
C GLY A 33 17.43 14.31 1.32
N ALA A 34 18.58 14.08 0.71
CA ALA A 34 19.45 15.17 0.30
C ALA A 34 18.81 16.01 -0.79
N ASN A 35 17.90 15.39 -1.55
CA ASN A 35 17.13 16.06 -2.58
C ASN A 35 15.81 15.32 -2.75
N ARG A 36 14.95 15.82 -3.64
CA ARG A 36 13.64 15.26 -3.84
C ARG A 36 13.67 13.80 -4.28
N GLU A 37 14.55 13.48 -5.21
CA GLU A 37 14.63 12.12 -5.73
C GLU A 37 15.05 11.13 -4.63
N ALA A 38 16.04 11.49 -3.82
CA ALA A 38 16.50 10.64 -2.72
C ALA A 38 15.40 10.44 -1.68
N GLY A 39 14.66 11.49 -1.35
CA GLY A 39 13.57 11.41 -0.38
C GLY A 39 12.44 10.53 -0.87
N ILE A 40 12.07 10.69 -2.14
CA ILE A 40 10.99 9.89 -2.72
C ILE A 40 11.40 8.41 -2.78
N THR A 41 12.64 8.13 -3.18
CA THR A 41 13.14 6.75 -3.19
C THR A 41 13.07 6.13 -1.80
N ALA A 42 13.46 6.90 -0.79
CA ALA A 42 13.47 6.42 0.59
C ALA A 42 12.04 6.14 1.11
N VAL A 43 11.09 7.04 0.84
CA VAL A 43 9.72 6.85 1.33
C VAL A 43 9.02 5.72 0.59
N LYS A 44 9.30 5.54 -0.70
CA LYS A 44 8.76 4.41 -1.45
C LYS A 44 9.23 3.09 -0.85
N LYS A 45 10.52 3.01 -0.52
CA LYS A 45 11.07 1.79 0.07
C LYS A 45 10.42 1.51 1.42
N LYS A 46 10.24 2.53 2.24
CA LYS A 46 9.59 2.37 3.54
C LYS A 46 8.17 1.83 3.37
N LEU A 47 7.44 2.34 2.39
CA LEU A 47 6.07 1.90 2.14
C LEU A 47 6.04 0.47 1.62
N GLN A 48 6.96 0.12 0.72
CA GLN A 48 7.05 -1.25 0.22
C GLN A 48 7.39 -2.23 1.34
N ASP A 49 8.35 -1.85 2.20
CA ASP A 49 8.75 -2.69 3.33
C ASP A 49 7.60 -2.85 4.32
N ALA A 50 6.87 -1.77 4.59
CA ALA A 50 5.73 -1.84 5.51
C ALA A 50 4.62 -2.76 4.97
N CYS A 51 4.41 -2.73 3.66
CA CYS A 51 3.44 -3.61 3.02
C CYS A 51 3.89 -5.07 3.10
N ALA A 52 5.19 -5.32 2.85
CA ALA A 52 5.74 -6.67 2.94
C ALA A 52 5.66 -7.21 4.37
N ASP A 53 5.84 -6.35 5.38
CA ASP A 53 5.71 -6.76 6.78
C ASP A 53 4.31 -7.24 7.10
N ARG A 54 3.32 -6.80 6.33
CA ARG A 54 1.93 -7.24 6.47
C ARG A 54 1.61 -8.41 5.54
N LYS A 55 2.62 -8.97 4.89
CA LYS A 55 2.47 -10.05 3.92
C LYS A 55 1.67 -9.60 2.70
N GLY A 56 1.64 -8.30 2.44
CA GLY A 56 0.90 -7.74 1.32
C GLY A 56 1.76 -7.54 0.09
N THR A 57 1.10 -7.14 -1.00
CA THR A 57 1.75 -6.81 -2.26
C THR A 57 1.61 -5.31 -2.49
N PRO A 58 2.72 -4.56 -2.54
CA PRO A 58 2.63 -3.12 -2.74
C PRO A 58 2.26 -2.78 -4.18
N ASP A 59 1.32 -1.86 -4.33
CA ASP A 59 0.96 -1.32 -5.64
C ASP A 59 1.81 -0.07 -5.87
N THR A 60 2.97 -0.26 -6.46
CA THR A 60 3.94 0.84 -6.63
C THR A 60 3.42 1.92 -7.57
N ALA A 61 2.52 1.57 -8.49
CA ALA A 61 1.94 2.56 -9.39
C ALA A 61 0.99 3.52 -8.65
N SER A 62 0.51 3.14 -7.47
CA SER A 62 -0.40 3.97 -6.68
C SER A 62 0.32 4.99 -5.81
N PHE A 63 1.66 4.96 -5.78
CA PHE A 63 2.42 5.88 -4.94
C PHE A 63 2.11 7.32 -5.29
N GLU A 64 1.92 8.14 -4.25
CA GLU A 64 1.77 9.57 -4.46
C GLU A 64 2.38 10.34 -3.29
N VAL A 65 2.86 11.53 -3.59
CA VAL A 65 3.38 12.46 -2.60
C VAL A 65 2.18 13.21 -2.05
N VAL A 66 1.96 13.16 -0.74
CA VAL A 66 0.86 13.87 -0.11
C VAL A 66 1.32 15.17 0.53
N PHE A 67 2.61 15.28 0.84
CA PHE A 67 3.19 16.50 1.38
C PHE A 67 4.67 16.48 1.14
N GLU A 68 5.27 17.63 0.83
CA GLU A 68 6.71 17.74 0.71
C GLU A 68 7.16 19.13 1.13
N LYS A 69 8.38 19.20 1.61
CA LYS A 69 8.93 20.44 2.12
C LYS A 69 10.44 20.41 1.94
N THR A 70 11.01 21.53 1.55
CA THR A 70 12.46 21.65 1.42
C THR A 70 12.92 22.72 2.41
N SER A 71 13.90 22.36 3.24
CA SER A 71 14.55 23.32 4.13
C SER A 71 15.56 24.14 3.36
N GLU A 72 15.60 25.45 3.62
CA GLU A 72 16.55 26.32 2.97
C GLU A 72 17.80 26.55 3.82
N SER A 73 17.86 25.91 4.98
CA SER A 73 19.01 26.04 5.85
C SER A 73 20.22 25.33 5.24
N PRO A 74 21.37 26.02 5.08
CA PRO A 74 22.54 25.39 4.47
C PRO A 74 23.20 24.32 5.34
N ASN A 75 22.79 24.22 6.60
CA ASN A 75 23.38 23.28 7.54
C ASN A 75 22.59 22.00 7.71
N VAL A 76 21.53 21.80 6.94
CA VAL A 76 20.71 20.61 7.02
C VAL A 76 21.19 19.59 6.01
N PRO A 77 21.72 18.42 6.45
CA PRO A 77 22.25 17.42 5.51
C PRO A 77 21.19 16.75 4.66
N LYS A 78 19.95 16.70 5.15
CA LYS A 78 18.82 16.14 4.41
C LYS A 78 17.69 17.15 4.39
N PRO A 79 17.79 18.17 3.53
CA PRO A 79 16.84 19.28 3.55
C PRO A 79 15.46 18.98 3.01
N TYR A 80 15.33 17.88 2.26
CA TYR A 80 14.03 17.52 1.67
C TYR A 80 13.30 16.54 2.57
N TYR A 81 12.01 16.83 2.82
CA TYR A 81 11.13 15.99 3.62
C TYR A 81 9.90 15.65 2.78
N VAL A 82 9.43 14.42 2.86
CA VAL A 82 8.27 13.99 2.09
C VAL A 82 7.41 13.02 2.89
N ASP A 83 6.08 13.20 2.77
CA ASP A 83 5.10 12.23 3.20
C ASP A 83 4.54 11.57 1.94
N GLY A 84 4.57 10.25 1.90
CA GLY A 84 4.07 9.49 0.76
C GLY A 84 2.97 8.53 1.17
N ARG A 85 2.21 8.11 0.17
CA ARG A 85 1.12 7.16 0.36
C ARG A 85 1.16 6.12 -0.76
N MET A 86 0.83 4.89 -0.42
CA MET A 86 0.85 3.80 -1.38
C MET A 86 -0.18 2.75 -0.96
N LYS A 87 -0.85 2.16 -1.93
CA LYS A 87 -1.79 1.08 -1.64
C LYS A 87 -1.04 -0.21 -1.42
N CYS A 88 -1.55 -1.01 -0.50
CA CYS A 88 -1.01 -2.32 -0.17
C CYS A 88 -2.14 -3.33 -0.24
N ASP A 89 -1.98 -4.33 -1.11
CA ASP A 89 -2.98 -5.38 -1.27
C ASP A 89 -2.66 -6.50 -0.30
N LEU A 90 -3.52 -6.66 0.71
CA LEU A 90 -3.33 -7.66 1.74
C LEU A 90 -3.86 -9.01 1.29
N PRO A 91 -3.26 -10.11 1.78
CA PRO A 91 -3.70 -11.44 1.38
C PRO A 91 -5.07 -11.77 1.96
N GLY A 92 -5.77 -12.59 1.24
CA GLY A 92 -7.07 -13.07 1.67
C GLY A 92 -6.99 -14.19 2.70
#